data_1494155b8da7ad77fb8aadecf76e2299
#
_entry.id   1494155b8da7ad77fb8aadecf76e2299
#
_cell.length_a   1.000
_cell.length_b   1.000
_cell.length_c   1.000
_cell.angle_alpha   90.00
_cell.angle_beta   90.00
_cell.angle_gamma   90.00
#
_symmetry.space_group_name_H-M   'P 1'
#
loop_
_entity.id
_entity.type
_entity.pdbx_description
1 polymer ?
#
loop_
_entity_poly.entity_id
_entity_poly.type
_entity_poly.pdbx_seq_one_letter_code
_entity_poly.pdbx_strand_id
1 'polypeptide(L)'
;MRNFKLLLSTIIIFPSISFAQADNEIQVYASPTIGKNLTIFELHSNYTFKGIKNLPNPKSAHYLNESLEITHGFGDNFELGVYFFTTIAPNGKYEYLGSHIRPRVTVPQSWKWKIGASLSAEFGFFRPGTNESYQWEGEIRPVIDKTISNWYFSLNPNMDFMLTGPDKHFGFGPQFKTVYTIQQKVGVGFEYYTALGTFKRIHSFNEEEHLLGPMIDLYLNPKWEINGGFLFGLTPNSNQQVVKLLIGRRIGK
;
A
#
# COMPACT_ATOMS: atom_id res chain seq x y z
N MET A 1 -7.07 27.22 -56.46
CA MET A 1 -6.31 26.17 -55.74
C MET A 1 -6.12 26.64 -54.32
N ARG A 2 -6.91 26.11 -53.38
CA ARG A 2 -6.86 26.50 -51.94
C ARG A 2 -5.98 25.50 -51.21
N ASN A 3 -4.84 25.96 -50.74
CA ASN A 3 -3.90 25.14 -49.91
C ASN A 3 -4.51 24.90 -48.54
N PHE A 4 -4.91 23.66 -48.27
CA PHE A 4 -5.32 23.17 -46.96
C PHE A 4 -4.04 22.84 -46.17
N LYS A 5 -3.64 23.71 -45.23
CA LYS A 5 -2.57 23.39 -44.26
C LYS A 5 -3.19 22.53 -43.18
N LEU A 6 -2.83 21.24 -43.18
CA LEU A 6 -3.12 20.34 -42.09
C LEU A 6 -2.26 20.74 -40.86
N LEU A 7 -2.90 21.29 -39.85
CA LEU A 7 -2.26 21.50 -38.55
C LEU A 7 -2.22 20.15 -37.81
N LEU A 8 -1.07 19.50 -37.80
CA LEU A 8 -0.82 18.31 -36.99
C LEU A 8 -0.65 18.78 -35.53
N SER A 9 -1.72 18.73 -34.75
CA SER A 9 -1.63 18.93 -33.29
C SER A 9 -0.94 17.71 -32.66
N THR A 10 0.33 17.84 -32.32
CA THR A 10 1.05 16.85 -31.53
C THR A 10 0.47 16.89 -30.12
N ILE A 11 -0.39 15.93 -29.79
CA ILE A 11 -0.85 15.69 -28.43
C ILE A 11 0.35 15.12 -27.69
N ILE A 12 1.03 15.95 -26.91
CA ILE A 12 2.04 15.50 -25.94
C ILE A 12 1.25 14.85 -24.81
N ILE A 13 1.16 13.53 -24.84
CA ILE A 13 0.64 12.73 -23.72
C ILE A 13 1.75 12.74 -22.67
N PHE A 14 1.62 13.59 -21.65
CA PHE A 14 2.40 13.44 -20.44
C PHE A 14 1.93 12.13 -19.78
N PRO A 15 2.83 11.19 -19.49
CA PRO A 15 2.46 10.04 -18.66
C PRO A 15 2.03 10.59 -17.30
N SER A 16 0.78 10.40 -16.93
CA SER A 16 0.29 10.64 -15.57
C SER A 16 1.01 9.62 -14.69
N ILE A 17 2.03 10.06 -13.97
CA ILE A 17 2.70 9.22 -12.98
C ILE A 17 1.72 9.16 -11.81
N SER A 18 0.99 8.06 -11.70
CA SER A 18 0.18 7.74 -10.54
C SER A 18 1.16 7.46 -9.40
N PHE A 19 1.36 8.44 -8.54
CA PHE A 19 2.01 8.20 -7.26
C PHE A 19 0.97 7.57 -6.36
N ALA A 20 0.92 6.24 -6.36
CA ALA A 20 0.11 5.52 -5.42
C ALA A 20 0.70 5.72 -4.01
N GLN A 21 -0.15 5.72 -2.99
CA GLN A 21 0.15 5.66 -1.57
C GLN A 21 1.15 4.53 -1.19
N ALA A 22 1.53 3.71 -2.16
CA ALA A 22 2.36 2.52 -2.05
C ALA A 22 3.73 2.73 -1.39
N ASP A 23 4.30 3.94 -1.43
CA ASP A 23 5.63 4.17 -0.86
C ASP A 23 5.61 4.31 0.67
N ASN A 24 4.50 4.75 1.26
CA ASN A 24 4.38 4.98 2.71
C ASN A 24 3.77 3.79 3.45
N GLU A 25 2.91 3.00 2.79
CA GLU A 25 2.27 1.84 3.37
C GLU A 25 2.39 0.63 2.43
N ILE A 26 3.45 -0.16 2.60
CA ILE A 26 3.67 -1.39 1.84
C ILE A 26 3.20 -2.58 2.68
N GLN A 27 1.91 -2.94 2.58
CA GLN A 27 1.34 -4.05 3.35
C GLN A 27 0.21 -4.74 2.59
N VAL A 28 0.22 -6.07 2.58
CA VAL A 28 -0.92 -6.89 2.17
C VAL A 28 -1.69 -7.30 3.43
N TYR A 29 -2.93 -6.85 3.56
CA TYR A 29 -3.75 -7.10 4.74
C TYR A 29 -4.25 -8.53 4.84
N ALA A 30 -4.40 -8.97 6.10
CA ALA A 30 -5.20 -10.12 6.47
C ALA A 30 -6.65 -9.67 6.76
N SER A 31 -7.63 -10.58 6.62
CA SER A 31 -9.04 -10.24 6.81
C SER A 31 -9.46 -10.01 8.27
N PRO A 32 -8.86 -10.64 9.31
CA PRO A 32 -9.29 -10.41 10.69
C PRO A 32 -9.02 -8.97 11.15
N THR A 33 -9.94 -8.41 11.93
CA THR A 33 -9.72 -7.21 12.73
C THR A 33 -8.88 -7.51 13.97
N ILE A 34 -8.33 -6.49 14.63
CA ILE A 34 -7.50 -6.68 15.83
C ILE A 34 -8.26 -7.22 17.03
N GLY A 35 -9.62 -7.18 17.01
CA GLY A 35 -10.49 -7.63 18.07
C GLY A 35 -10.91 -6.51 19.04
N LYS A 36 -12.02 -6.75 19.74
CA LYS A 36 -12.65 -5.78 20.62
C LYS A 36 -11.73 -5.35 21.77
N ASN A 37 -11.72 -4.05 22.07
CA ASN A 37 -10.95 -3.41 23.15
C ASN A 37 -9.42 -3.55 23.04
N LEU A 38 -8.91 -4.02 21.91
CA LEU A 38 -7.48 -4.00 21.64
C LEU A 38 -7.12 -2.73 20.85
N THR A 39 -5.91 -2.23 21.09
CA THR A 39 -5.30 -1.17 20.29
C THR A 39 -3.95 -1.67 19.80
N ILE A 40 -3.64 -1.44 18.53
CA ILE A 40 -2.32 -1.69 17.98
C ILE A 40 -1.69 -0.37 17.54
N PHE A 41 -0.41 -0.24 17.82
CA PHE A 41 0.46 0.80 17.27
C PHE A 41 1.40 0.13 16.29
N GLU A 42 1.39 0.55 15.04
CA GLU A 42 2.20 -0.01 13.97
C GLU A 42 3.06 1.07 13.34
N LEU A 43 4.34 0.77 13.21
CA LEU A 43 5.28 1.58 12.47
C LEU A 43 5.62 0.83 11.18
N HIS A 44 5.30 1.44 10.06
CA HIS A 44 5.75 1.02 8.73
C HIS A 44 6.96 1.85 8.37
N SER A 45 8.05 1.20 8.01
CA SER A 45 9.30 1.85 7.59
C SER A 45 9.74 1.27 6.25
N ASN A 46 9.72 2.09 5.21
CA ASN A 46 10.02 1.68 3.85
C ASN A 46 11.19 2.52 3.31
N TYR A 47 12.31 1.89 3.01
CA TYR A 47 13.47 2.56 2.46
C TYR A 47 13.71 2.17 1.00
N THR A 48 13.77 3.15 0.12
CA THR A 48 14.02 2.96 -1.31
C THR A 48 15.50 3.12 -1.62
N PHE A 49 16.20 2.01 -1.91
CA PHE A 49 17.62 2.04 -2.32
C PHE A 49 17.79 2.51 -3.76
N LYS A 50 16.92 2.04 -4.65
CA LYS A 50 16.91 2.43 -6.06
C LYS A 50 15.50 2.78 -6.47
N GLY A 51 15.31 4.00 -6.91
CA GLY A 51 14.03 4.51 -7.38
C GLY A 51 13.69 4.11 -8.81
N ILE A 52 12.70 4.78 -9.36
CA ILE A 52 12.12 4.54 -10.69
C ILE A 52 13.14 4.90 -11.78
N LYS A 53 13.36 3.97 -12.75
CA LYS A 53 14.37 4.15 -13.81
C LYS A 53 14.08 5.29 -14.79
N ASN A 54 12.81 5.50 -15.10
CA ASN A 54 12.39 6.43 -16.17
C ASN A 54 12.31 7.89 -15.74
N LEU A 55 12.62 8.21 -14.48
CA LEU A 55 12.65 9.59 -14.01
C LEU A 55 14.05 10.19 -14.15
N PRO A 56 14.20 11.42 -14.69
CA PRO A 56 15.50 12.09 -14.88
C PRO A 56 16.24 12.37 -13.58
N ASN A 57 15.55 12.42 -12.46
CA ASN A 57 16.07 12.33 -11.10
C ASN A 57 15.17 11.36 -10.36
N PRO A 58 15.65 10.22 -9.85
CA PRO A 58 14.83 9.31 -9.08
C PRO A 58 14.39 9.98 -7.78
N LYS A 59 13.29 10.74 -7.84
CA LYS A 59 12.71 11.46 -6.69
C LYS A 59 12.40 10.52 -5.52
N SER A 60 12.32 9.22 -5.78
CA SER A 60 12.02 8.18 -4.81
C SER A 60 13.26 7.51 -4.20
N ALA A 61 14.48 7.65 -4.79
CA ALA A 61 15.67 6.99 -4.26
C ALA A 61 16.17 7.64 -2.96
N HIS A 62 16.59 6.79 -2.02
CA HIS A 62 17.13 7.17 -0.72
C HIS A 62 16.17 7.95 0.21
N TYR A 63 14.87 7.80 -0.02
CA TYR A 63 13.84 8.22 0.93
C TYR A 63 13.55 7.10 1.93
N LEU A 64 13.39 7.49 3.20
CA LEU A 64 12.80 6.65 4.22
C LEU A 64 11.38 7.14 4.47
N ASN A 65 10.40 6.36 4.01
CA ASN A 65 8.99 6.65 4.21
C ASN A 65 8.50 5.91 5.45
N GLU A 66 7.88 6.64 6.35
CA GLU A 66 7.37 6.08 7.61
C GLU A 66 5.89 6.42 7.78
N SER A 67 5.12 5.44 8.25
CA SER A 67 3.74 5.62 8.63
C SER A 67 3.52 5.08 10.03
N LEU A 68 3.02 5.93 10.91
CA LEU A 68 2.51 5.51 12.21
C LEU A 68 1.01 5.24 12.05
N GLU A 69 0.61 3.99 12.26
CA GLU A 69 -0.79 3.61 12.36
C GLU A 69 -1.17 3.34 13.81
N ILE A 70 -2.34 3.85 14.22
CA ILE A 70 -2.94 3.54 15.51
C ILE A 70 -4.34 3.00 15.23
N THR A 71 -4.55 1.70 15.45
CA THR A 71 -5.84 1.05 15.20
C THR A 71 -6.47 0.57 16.49
N HIS A 72 -7.77 0.84 16.68
CA HIS A 72 -8.57 0.39 17.82
C HIS A 72 -9.75 -0.48 17.36
N GLY A 73 -9.93 -1.62 18.02
CA GLY A 73 -11.07 -2.52 17.81
C GLY A 73 -12.26 -2.12 18.69
N PHE A 74 -13.32 -1.60 18.08
CA PHE A 74 -14.57 -1.27 18.77
C PHE A 74 -15.52 -2.46 18.92
N GLY A 75 -15.25 -3.53 18.19
CA GLY A 75 -15.99 -4.77 18.21
C GLY A 75 -15.15 -5.91 17.63
N ASP A 76 -15.68 -7.13 17.69
CA ASP A 76 -14.98 -8.30 17.12
C ASP A 76 -14.85 -8.23 15.60
N ASN A 77 -15.70 -7.43 14.95
CA ASN A 77 -15.78 -7.32 13.50
C ASN A 77 -15.61 -5.90 12.96
N PHE A 78 -15.27 -4.94 13.82
CA PHE A 78 -15.07 -3.55 13.41
C PHE A 78 -13.90 -2.91 14.13
N GLU A 79 -13.07 -2.22 13.36
CA GLU A 79 -11.95 -1.41 13.86
C GLU A 79 -11.85 -0.08 13.11
N LEU A 80 -11.17 0.87 13.74
CA LEU A 80 -10.83 2.16 13.16
C LEU A 80 -9.34 2.42 13.36
N GLY A 81 -8.64 2.66 12.27
CA GLY A 81 -7.25 3.10 12.21
C GLY A 81 -7.13 4.59 11.93
N VAL A 82 -6.04 5.17 12.37
CA VAL A 82 -5.59 6.53 12.03
C VAL A 82 -4.13 6.45 11.61
N TYR A 83 -3.80 7.07 10.48
CA TYR A 83 -2.45 7.12 9.92
C TYR A 83 -1.84 8.50 9.99
N PHE A 84 -0.53 8.53 10.22
CA PHE A 84 0.33 9.71 10.10
C PHE A 84 1.49 9.37 9.18
N PHE A 85 1.49 9.96 7.99
CA PHE A 85 2.51 9.72 6.97
C PHE A 85 3.63 10.73 7.07
N THR A 86 4.86 10.23 7.07
CA THR A 86 6.07 11.04 7.13
C THR A 86 7.14 10.51 6.18
N THR A 87 8.12 11.34 5.87
CA THR A 87 9.28 10.94 5.10
C THR A 87 10.54 11.62 5.58
N ILE A 88 11.67 10.93 5.44
CA ILE A 88 13.00 11.51 5.60
C ILE A 88 13.66 11.51 4.23
N ALA A 89 13.89 12.71 3.69
CA ALA A 89 14.52 12.88 2.39
C ALA A 89 16.02 12.56 2.42
N PRO A 90 16.69 12.35 1.27
CA PRO A 90 18.12 12.04 1.21
C PRO A 90 19.05 13.06 1.86
N ASN A 91 18.61 14.30 1.98
CA ASN A 91 19.32 15.38 2.68
C ASN A 91 19.08 15.44 4.19
N GLY A 92 18.37 14.44 4.75
CA GLY A 92 18.02 14.35 6.16
C GLY A 92 16.80 15.18 6.59
N LYS A 93 16.13 15.87 5.66
CA LYS A 93 14.94 16.65 5.97
C LYS A 93 13.77 15.73 6.31
N TYR A 94 13.22 15.89 7.51
CA TYR A 94 11.98 15.22 7.94
C TYR A 94 10.77 16.04 7.51
N GLU A 95 9.76 15.34 7.00
CA GLU A 95 8.53 15.97 6.51
C GLU A 95 7.29 15.14 6.84
N TYR A 96 6.25 15.84 7.29
CA TYR A 96 4.93 15.29 7.43
C TYR A 96 4.21 15.38 6.07
N LEU A 97 3.65 14.25 5.61
CA LEU A 97 2.99 14.16 4.30
C LEU A 97 1.47 14.15 4.37
N GLY A 98 0.88 13.67 5.47
CA GLY A 98 -0.58 13.61 5.57
C GLY A 98 -1.09 12.68 6.64
N SER A 99 -2.42 12.58 6.74
CA SER A 99 -3.11 11.69 7.67
C SER A 99 -4.38 11.13 7.05
N HIS A 100 -4.67 9.87 7.36
CA HIS A 100 -5.89 9.20 6.97
C HIS A 100 -6.61 8.58 8.16
N ILE A 101 -7.89 8.31 7.99
CA ILE A 101 -8.69 7.44 8.84
C ILE A 101 -9.05 6.18 8.05
N ARG A 102 -9.09 5.03 8.74
CA ARG A 102 -9.32 3.73 8.12
C ARG A 102 -10.32 2.88 8.90
N PRO A 103 -11.63 3.04 8.71
CA PRO A 103 -12.62 2.06 9.14
C PRO A 103 -12.44 0.73 8.37
N ARG A 104 -12.52 -0.39 9.11
CA ARG A 104 -12.52 -1.74 8.53
C ARG A 104 -13.56 -2.63 9.20
N VAL A 105 -14.25 -3.41 8.39
CA VAL A 105 -15.19 -4.44 8.83
C VAL A 105 -14.75 -5.80 8.32
N THR A 106 -14.87 -6.84 9.13
CA THR A 106 -14.61 -8.23 8.74
C THR A 106 -15.88 -9.07 8.81
N VAL A 107 -15.95 -10.09 7.96
CA VAL A 107 -17.04 -11.06 7.99
C VAL A 107 -17.00 -11.81 9.33
N PRO A 108 -18.11 -11.88 10.08
CA PRO A 108 -18.16 -12.56 11.36
C PRO A 108 -17.84 -14.04 11.23
N GLN A 109 -17.05 -14.59 12.15
CA GLN A 109 -16.74 -16.02 12.20
C GLN A 109 -18.00 -16.89 12.35
N SER A 110 -19.07 -16.37 12.95
CA SER A 110 -20.37 -17.03 13.08
C SER A 110 -21.03 -17.40 11.74
N TRP A 111 -20.66 -16.71 10.65
CA TRP A 111 -21.15 -17.02 9.30
C TRP A 111 -20.49 -18.27 8.70
N LYS A 112 -19.42 -18.78 9.31
CA LYS A 112 -18.71 -20.01 8.93
C LYS A 112 -18.26 -20.04 7.45
N TRP A 113 -17.86 -18.91 6.91
CA TRP A 113 -17.31 -18.86 5.56
C TRP A 113 -16.01 -19.66 5.50
N LYS A 114 -15.76 -20.29 4.34
CA LYS A 114 -14.55 -21.09 4.10
C LYS A 114 -13.32 -20.23 3.79
N ILE A 115 -13.51 -18.94 3.62
CA ILE A 115 -12.49 -17.91 3.38
C ILE A 115 -12.70 -16.80 4.40
N GLY A 116 -11.62 -16.11 4.77
CA GLY A 116 -11.71 -14.83 5.44
C GLY A 116 -12.02 -13.73 4.44
N ALA A 117 -12.82 -12.75 4.86
CA ALA A 117 -13.11 -11.58 4.04
C ALA A 117 -13.32 -10.34 4.91
N SER A 118 -12.78 -9.21 4.47
CA SER A 118 -13.01 -7.91 5.09
C SER A 118 -13.05 -6.81 4.03
N LEU A 119 -13.58 -5.66 4.44
CA LEU A 119 -13.58 -4.44 3.64
C LEU A 119 -12.97 -3.33 4.48
N SER A 120 -11.88 -2.78 4.00
CA SER A 120 -11.26 -1.55 4.49
C SER A 120 -11.62 -0.40 3.58
N ALA A 121 -11.88 0.77 4.16
CA ALA A 121 -11.93 2.02 3.45
C ALA A 121 -10.97 2.99 4.14
N GLU A 122 -10.24 3.77 3.35
CA GLU A 122 -9.31 4.76 3.85
C GLU A 122 -9.59 6.10 3.21
N PHE A 123 -9.50 7.18 3.99
CA PHE A 123 -9.77 8.51 3.52
C PHE A 123 -8.99 9.54 4.32
N GLY A 124 -8.44 10.53 3.62
CA GLY A 124 -7.73 11.62 4.25
C GLY A 124 -7.08 12.57 3.26
N PHE A 125 -6.04 13.24 3.74
CA PHE A 125 -5.27 14.15 2.92
C PHE A 125 -3.80 13.74 2.92
N PHE A 126 -3.18 13.90 1.76
CA PHE A 126 -1.79 13.56 1.51
C PHE A 126 -1.17 14.55 0.52
N ARG A 127 0.14 14.74 0.61
CA ARG A 127 0.93 15.43 -0.42
C ARG A 127 2.10 14.55 -0.85
N PRO A 128 2.25 14.27 -2.14
CA PRO A 128 3.32 13.37 -2.61
C PRO A 128 4.72 13.97 -2.54
N GLY A 129 4.83 15.27 -2.32
CA GLY A 129 6.11 15.96 -2.21
C GLY A 129 6.03 17.22 -1.36
N THR A 130 7.20 17.66 -0.89
CA THR A 130 7.35 18.76 0.08
C THR A 130 6.89 20.11 -0.40
N ASN A 131 6.90 20.33 -1.70
CA ASN A 131 6.46 21.57 -2.35
C ASN A 131 5.08 21.45 -3.00
N GLU A 132 4.38 20.34 -2.76
CA GLU A 132 3.06 20.07 -3.33
C GLU A 132 1.96 20.42 -2.33
N SER A 133 0.80 20.79 -2.85
CA SER A 133 -0.38 21.04 -2.01
C SER A 133 -0.97 19.72 -1.51
N TYR A 134 -1.57 19.74 -0.32
CA TYR A 134 -2.34 18.61 0.16
C TYR A 134 -3.52 18.32 -0.76
N GLN A 135 -3.72 17.04 -1.03
CA GLN A 135 -4.81 16.53 -1.84
C GLN A 135 -5.65 15.58 -0.99
N TRP A 136 -6.96 15.56 -1.23
CA TRP A 136 -7.86 14.59 -0.63
C TRP A 136 -7.88 13.34 -1.48
N GLU A 137 -7.64 12.23 -0.81
CA GLU A 137 -7.56 10.92 -1.44
C GLU A 137 -8.17 9.84 -0.54
N GLY A 138 -8.27 8.66 -1.07
CA GLY A 138 -8.67 7.50 -0.29
C GLY A 138 -8.50 6.20 -1.05
N GLU A 139 -8.81 5.12 -0.36
CA GLU A 139 -8.72 3.76 -0.85
C GLU A 139 -9.91 2.93 -0.40
N ILE A 140 -10.34 2.02 -1.24
CA ILE A 140 -11.23 0.91 -0.88
C ILE A 140 -10.44 -0.37 -1.10
N ARG A 141 -10.28 -1.16 -0.04
CA ARG A 141 -9.48 -2.39 -0.02
C ARG A 141 -10.35 -3.58 0.43
N PRO A 142 -10.99 -4.31 -0.49
CA PRO A 142 -11.47 -5.64 -0.18
C PRO A 142 -10.29 -6.55 0.17
N VAL A 143 -10.46 -7.41 1.16
CA VAL A 143 -9.46 -8.40 1.55
C VAL A 143 -10.10 -9.77 1.50
N ILE A 144 -9.45 -10.71 0.85
CA ILE A 144 -9.86 -12.10 0.79
C ILE A 144 -8.65 -12.94 1.16
N ASP A 145 -8.80 -13.79 2.19
CA ASP A 145 -7.69 -14.63 2.61
C ASP A 145 -8.10 -16.06 2.94
N LYS A 146 -7.10 -16.93 3.00
CA LYS A 146 -7.29 -18.33 3.38
C LYS A 146 -6.00 -18.96 3.87
N THR A 147 -6.13 -19.74 4.94
CA THR A 147 -5.09 -20.68 5.38
C THR A 147 -5.44 -22.09 4.94
N ILE A 148 -4.47 -22.78 4.33
CA ILE A 148 -4.56 -24.18 3.91
C ILE A 148 -3.33 -24.89 4.47
N SER A 149 -3.51 -25.72 5.50
CA SER A 149 -2.39 -26.31 6.26
C SER A 149 -1.47 -25.20 6.78
N ASN A 150 -0.19 -25.20 6.40
CA ASN A 150 0.80 -24.20 6.79
C ASN A 150 0.92 -23.02 5.81
N TRP A 151 0.14 -23.03 4.72
CA TRP A 151 0.14 -21.96 3.74
C TRP A 151 -0.96 -20.95 4.03
N TYR A 152 -0.59 -19.69 4.05
CA TYR A 152 -1.49 -18.55 4.07
C TYR A 152 -1.46 -17.81 2.73
N PHE A 153 -2.62 -17.40 2.26
CA PHE A 153 -2.80 -16.61 1.05
C PHE A 153 -3.70 -15.43 1.36
N SER A 154 -3.34 -14.25 0.86
CA SER A 154 -4.20 -13.08 0.90
C SER A 154 -4.16 -12.34 -0.44
N LEU A 155 -5.33 -11.87 -0.87
CA LEU A 155 -5.54 -11.03 -2.04
C LEU A 155 -6.28 -9.77 -1.60
N ASN A 156 -5.73 -8.62 -1.93
CA ASN A 156 -6.30 -7.30 -1.69
C ASN A 156 -6.48 -6.58 -3.04
N PRO A 157 -7.64 -6.62 -3.69
CA PRO A 157 -7.91 -5.87 -4.91
C PRO A 157 -8.17 -4.40 -4.57
N ASN A 158 -7.10 -3.65 -4.37
CA ASN A 158 -7.14 -2.25 -3.97
C ASN A 158 -7.64 -1.33 -5.07
N MET A 159 -8.43 -0.35 -4.67
CA MET A 159 -8.96 0.71 -5.49
C MET A 159 -8.66 2.03 -4.81
N ASP A 160 -7.76 2.81 -5.38
CA ASP A 160 -7.39 4.13 -4.91
C ASP A 160 -8.10 5.24 -5.68
N PHE A 161 -8.32 6.36 -5.03
CA PHE A 161 -8.95 7.51 -5.68
C PHE A 161 -8.39 8.82 -5.18
N MET A 162 -8.08 9.70 -6.12
CA MET A 162 -7.69 11.09 -5.88
C MET A 162 -8.89 12.00 -6.13
N LEU A 163 -9.35 12.72 -5.08
CA LEU A 163 -10.55 13.57 -5.13
C LEU A 163 -10.25 15.01 -5.50
N THR A 164 -9.08 15.51 -5.12
CA THR A 164 -8.66 16.89 -5.38
C THR A 164 -7.32 16.89 -6.10
N GLY A 165 -6.86 18.05 -6.56
CA GLY A 165 -5.62 18.17 -7.31
C GLY A 165 -5.81 18.04 -8.83
N PRO A 166 -4.70 18.14 -9.57
CA PRO A 166 -4.74 18.12 -11.04
C PRO A 166 -5.01 16.73 -11.62
N ASP A 167 -4.59 15.67 -10.91
CA ASP A 167 -4.59 14.29 -11.41
C ASP A 167 -5.67 13.43 -10.73
N LYS A 168 -6.94 13.92 -10.79
CA LYS A 168 -8.07 13.14 -10.27
C LYS A 168 -8.21 11.83 -11.04
N HIS A 169 -8.14 10.72 -10.29
CA HIS A 169 -8.24 9.39 -10.87
C HIS A 169 -8.95 8.41 -9.94
N PHE A 170 -9.31 7.27 -10.50
CA PHE A 170 -9.76 6.10 -9.78
C PHE A 170 -8.90 4.93 -10.26
N GLY A 171 -7.92 4.55 -9.44
CA GLY A 171 -6.90 3.57 -9.75
C GLY A 171 -7.27 2.15 -9.32
N PHE A 172 -6.51 1.18 -9.83
CA PHE A 172 -6.63 -0.22 -9.47
C PHE A 172 -5.24 -0.83 -9.28
N GLY A 173 -4.97 -1.34 -8.07
CA GLY A 173 -3.68 -1.88 -7.69
C GLY A 173 -3.81 -3.14 -6.82
N PRO A 174 -4.14 -4.31 -7.40
CA PRO A 174 -4.25 -5.54 -6.63
C PRO A 174 -2.92 -5.94 -5.99
N GLN A 175 -3.00 -6.43 -4.75
CA GLN A 175 -1.86 -6.88 -3.97
C GLN A 175 -2.09 -8.32 -3.54
N PHE A 176 -1.00 -9.09 -3.43
CA PHE A 176 -1.04 -10.50 -3.08
C PHE A 176 0.07 -10.87 -2.10
N LYS A 177 -0.25 -11.75 -1.15
CA LYS A 177 0.70 -12.33 -0.20
C LYS A 177 0.52 -13.84 -0.13
N THR A 178 1.63 -14.56 -0.11
CA THR A 178 1.65 -15.98 0.25
C THR A 178 2.76 -16.25 1.25
N VAL A 179 2.45 -17.05 2.28
CA VAL A 179 3.37 -17.35 3.40
C VAL A 179 3.27 -18.82 3.77
N TYR A 180 4.42 -19.45 3.95
CA TYR A 180 4.54 -20.75 4.59
C TYR A 180 4.98 -20.58 6.05
N THR A 181 4.18 -21.04 6.99
CA THR A 181 4.45 -20.92 8.43
C THR A 181 5.24 -22.12 8.96
N ILE A 182 6.39 -21.84 9.55
CA ILE A 182 7.31 -22.81 10.13
C ILE A 182 7.13 -22.80 11.66
N GLN A 183 6.76 -23.96 12.24
CA GLN A 183 6.60 -24.15 13.68
C GLN A 183 5.72 -23.09 14.38
N GLN A 184 4.80 -22.45 13.67
CA GLN A 184 3.96 -21.35 14.18
C GLN A 184 4.74 -20.15 14.73
N LYS A 185 6.01 -20.00 14.36
CA LYS A 185 6.90 -18.93 14.85
C LYS A 185 7.41 -18.01 13.77
N VAL A 186 7.63 -18.54 12.58
CA VAL A 186 8.18 -17.79 11.45
C VAL A 186 7.39 -18.11 10.20
N GLY A 187 6.92 -17.09 9.52
CA GLY A 187 6.39 -17.17 8.17
C GLY A 187 7.46 -16.74 7.16
N VAL A 188 7.62 -17.50 6.09
CA VAL A 188 8.46 -17.11 4.94
C VAL A 188 7.61 -17.15 3.68
N GLY A 189 7.76 -16.16 2.82
CA GLY A 189 6.92 -16.08 1.64
C GLY A 189 7.26 -14.95 0.71
N PHE A 190 6.27 -14.53 -0.07
CA PHE A 190 6.37 -13.46 -1.05
C PHE A 190 5.19 -12.51 -0.93
N GLU A 191 5.46 -11.25 -1.19
CA GLU A 191 4.43 -10.24 -1.41
C GLU A 191 4.60 -9.62 -2.80
N TYR A 192 3.46 -9.31 -3.42
CA TYR A 192 3.37 -8.71 -4.73
C TYR A 192 2.42 -7.53 -4.70
N TYR A 193 2.86 -6.40 -5.22
CA TYR A 193 2.15 -5.14 -5.24
C TYR A 193 2.09 -4.61 -6.65
N THR A 194 0.97 -4.01 -7.02
CA THR A 194 0.80 -3.46 -8.36
C THR A 194 0.09 -2.10 -8.33
N ALA A 195 0.33 -1.28 -9.37
CA ALA A 195 -0.50 -0.16 -9.77
C ALA A 195 -0.71 -0.27 -11.29
N LEU A 196 -1.90 -0.74 -11.69
CA LEU A 196 -2.20 -1.11 -13.09
C LEU A 196 -2.75 0.06 -13.91
N GLY A 197 -2.91 1.24 -13.29
CA GLY A 197 -3.53 2.41 -13.89
C GLY A 197 -4.97 2.62 -13.42
N THR A 198 -5.82 3.16 -14.26
CA THR A 198 -7.21 3.48 -13.90
C THR A 198 -8.17 2.44 -14.45
N PHE A 199 -9.38 2.33 -13.87
CA PHE A 199 -10.43 1.45 -14.41
C PHE A 199 -10.84 1.78 -15.86
N LYS A 200 -10.61 3.02 -16.31
CA LYS A 200 -10.85 3.42 -17.70
C LYS A 200 -9.70 3.03 -18.63
N ARG A 201 -8.50 2.89 -18.10
CA ARG A 201 -7.30 2.59 -18.86
C ARG A 201 -6.32 1.80 -17.98
N ILE A 202 -6.31 0.50 -18.14
CA ILE A 202 -5.24 -0.37 -17.68
C ILE A 202 -4.04 -0.13 -18.60
N HIS A 203 -2.89 0.11 -18.02
CA HIS A 203 -1.66 0.40 -18.77
C HIS A 203 -1.04 -0.90 -19.34
N SER A 204 -0.02 -0.77 -20.18
CA SER A 204 0.80 -1.91 -20.54
C SER A 204 1.76 -2.27 -19.40
N PHE A 205 2.19 -3.52 -19.29
CA PHE A 205 3.05 -4.01 -18.20
C PHE A 205 4.26 -3.10 -17.90
N ASN A 206 4.91 -2.56 -18.92
CA ASN A 206 6.07 -1.67 -18.75
C ASN A 206 5.72 -0.27 -18.24
N GLU A 207 4.46 0.13 -18.33
CA GLU A 207 3.94 1.41 -17.85
C GLU A 207 3.33 1.30 -16.45
N GLU A 208 3.14 0.07 -15.97
CA GLU A 208 2.58 -0.24 -14.66
C GLU A 208 3.67 -0.30 -13.59
N GLU A 209 3.26 -0.18 -12.33
CA GLU A 209 4.12 -0.50 -11.21
C GLU A 209 3.91 -1.94 -10.77
N HIS A 210 5.01 -2.68 -10.61
CA HIS A 210 5.03 -4.05 -10.12
C HIS A 210 6.21 -4.24 -9.18
N LEU A 211 5.93 -4.49 -7.90
CA LEU A 211 6.93 -4.83 -6.88
C LEU A 211 6.71 -6.26 -6.42
N LEU A 212 7.75 -7.06 -6.42
CA LEU A 212 7.72 -8.45 -5.95
C LEU A 212 8.93 -8.71 -5.08
N GLY A 213 8.75 -9.40 -3.96
CA GLY A 213 9.89 -9.80 -3.17
C GLY A 213 9.62 -10.77 -2.04
N PRO A 214 10.68 -11.41 -1.53
CA PRO A 214 10.62 -12.26 -0.37
C PRO A 214 10.31 -11.45 0.89
N MET A 215 9.59 -12.09 1.82
CA MET A 215 9.24 -11.50 3.09
C MET A 215 9.26 -12.52 4.22
N ILE A 216 9.37 -12.02 5.44
CA ILE A 216 9.35 -12.79 6.67
C ILE A 216 8.33 -12.18 7.63
N ASP A 217 7.46 -13.03 8.18
CA ASP A 217 6.62 -12.71 9.33
C ASP A 217 7.21 -13.37 10.59
N LEU A 218 7.30 -12.62 11.71
CA LEU A 218 7.75 -13.16 12.98
C LEU A 218 6.59 -13.21 13.97
N TYR A 219 6.19 -14.41 14.35
CA TYR A 219 5.12 -14.68 15.31
C TYR A 219 5.69 -14.90 16.72
N LEU A 220 6.32 -13.86 17.31
CA LEU A 220 6.99 -13.95 18.61
C LEU A 220 6.00 -14.23 19.74
N ASN A 221 4.88 -13.52 19.74
CA ASN A 221 3.75 -13.71 20.64
C ASN A 221 2.55 -12.87 20.11
N PRO A 222 1.32 -13.08 20.63
CA PRO A 222 0.13 -12.37 20.14
C PRO A 222 0.15 -10.84 20.26
N LYS A 223 1.08 -10.28 21.01
CA LYS A 223 1.18 -8.83 21.23
C LYS A 223 2.04 -8.13 20.18
N TRP A 224 2.84 -8.86 19.43
CA TRP A 224 3.73 -8.30 18.41
C TRP A 224 3.32 -8.74 17.02
N GLU A 225 3.41 -7.82 16.11
CA GLU A 225 3.33 -8.04 14.68
C GLU A 225 4.63 -7.52 14.05
N ILE A 226 5.35 -8.39 13.35
CA ILE A 226 6.61 -8.02 12.71
C ILE A 226 6.61 -8.65 11.33
N ASN A 227 6.71 -7.81 10.32
CA ASN A 227 6.85 -8.21 8.92
C ASN A 227 8.01 -7.44 8.31
N GLY A 228 8.84 -8.10 7.55
CA GLY A 228 9.94 -7.46 6.83
C GLY A 228 10.21 -8.13 5.50
N GLY A 229 10.66 -7.35 4.52
CA GLY A 229 10.91 -7.87 3.20
C GLY A 229 11.80 -6.97 2.35
N PHE A 230 12.24 -7.54 1.23
CA PHE A 230 13.00 -6.83 0.21
C PHE A 230 12.25 -6.97 -1.13
N LEU A 231 11.84 -5.84 -1.70
CA LEU A 231 11.04 -5.81 -2.91
C LEU A 231 11.89 -5.34 -4.11
N PHE A 232 11.63 -5.96 -5.26
CA PHE A 232 12.27 -5.66 -6.53
C PHE A 232 11.22 -5.14 -7.51
N GLY A 233 11.52 -4.02 -8.15
CA GLY A 233 10.72 -3.48 -9.26
C GLY A 233 10.89 -4.34 -10.51
N LEU A 234 9.78 -4.83 -11.05
CA LEU A 234 9.76 -5.66 -12.25
C LEU A 234 9.65 -4.83 -13.53
N THR A 235 9.30 -3.56 -13.41
CA THR A 235 9.10 -2.64 -14.54
C THR A 235 9.95 -1.38 -14.40
N PRO A 236 10.17 -0.64 -15.48
CA PRO A 236 10.89 0.64 -15.42
C PRO A 236 10.19 1.72 -14.56
N ASN A 237 8.87 1.62 -14.38
CA ASN A 237 8.06 2.56 -13.60
C ASN A 237 7.94 2.19 -12.12
N SER A 238 8.47 1.04 -11.72
CA SER A 238 8.54 0.63 -10.33
C SER A 238 9.78 1.18 -9.64
N ASN A 239 9.68 1.44 -8.32
CA ASN A 239 10.86 1.54 -7.48
C ASN A 239 11.67 0.25 -7.59
N GLN A 240 12.95 0.33 -7.93
CA GLN A 240 13.74 -0.84 -8.31
C GLN A 240 14.17 -1.71 -7.14
N GLN A 241 14.40 -1.10 -5.98
CA GLN A 241 14.81 -1.83 -4.76
C GLN A 241 14.27 -1.11 -3.53
N VAL A 242 13.39 -1.78 -2.78
CA VAL A 242 12.78 -1.27 -1.56
C VAL A 242 12.94 -2.29 -0.43
N VAL A 243 13.37 -1.84 0.74
CA VAL A 243 13.24 -2.60 1.99
C VAL A 243 12.02 -2.11 2.73
N LYS A 244 11.22 -3.04 3.20
CA LYS A 244 10.09 -2.74 4.08
C LYS A 244 10.27 -3.40 5.45
N LEU A 245 9.79 -2.71 6.48
CA LEU A 245 9.69 -3.22 7.84
C LEU A 245 8.38 -2.70 8.46
N LEU A 246 7.61 -3.61 9.03
CA LEU A 246 6.44 -3.30 9.84
C LEU A 246 6.66 -3.86 11.23
N ILE A 247 6.47 -3.04 12.25
CA ILE A 247 6.51 -3.45 13.64
C ILE A 247 5.26 -2.93 14.33
N GLY A 248 4.41 -3.86 14.79
CA GLY A 248 3.18 -3.58 15.51
C GLY A 248 3.24 -4.06 16.97
N ARG A 249 2.64 -3.28 17.86
CA ARG A 249 2.49 -3.62 19.27
C ARG A 249 1.04 -3.50 19.71
N ARG A 250 0.43 -4.64 20.07
CA ARG A 250 -0.93 -4.69 20.60
C ARG A 250 -0.93 -4.44 22.11
N ILE A 251 -1.86 -3.60 22.56
CA ILE A 251 -2.16 -3.32 23.97
C ILE A 251 -3.67 -3.46 24.20
N GLY A 252 -4.08 -3.62 25.43
CA GLY A 252 -5.47 -3.85 25.86
C GLY A 252 -5.67 -5.21 26.49
N LYS A 253 -6.91 -5.48 26.90
CA LYS A 253 -7.35 -6.72 27.56
C LYS A 253 -8.50 -7.33 26.80
#